data_cd01116203e99c6e677793ac71d237bc
#
_entry.id   cd01116203e99c6e677793ac71d237bc
#
_cell.length_a   1.000
_cell.length_b   1.000
_cell.length_c   1.000
_cell.angle_alpha   90.00
_cell.angle_beta   90.00
_cell.angle_gamma   90.00
#
_symmetry.space_group_name_H-M   'P 1'
#
loop_
_entity.id
_entity.type
_entity.pdbx_description
1 polymer ?
#
loop_
_entity_poly.entity_id
_entity_poly.type
_entity_poly.pdbx_seq_one_letter_code
_entity_poly.pdbx_strand_id
1 'polypeptide(L)'
;PTGTALYTAAYRGGQQALGVVAEGIATGAPADLVALDAATADAADGDRLLNTWVFGQGVTVNRVWVGGDEVVRDGRHVHRDEAASAYRVVLRSLLDELR
;
A
#
# COMPACT_ATOMS: atom_id res chain seq x y z
N PRO A 1 -1.38 15.56 -15.88
CA PRO A 1 -0.97 15.20 -14.52
C PRO A 1 -0.21 13.86 -14.52
N THR A 2 1.10 13.94 -14.28
CA THR A 2 1.99 12.79 -14.46
C THR A 2 1.81 11.72 -13.37
N GLY A 3 1.69 12.12 -12.12
CA GLY A 3 1.50 11.18 -11.01
C GLY A 3 0.20 10.41 -11.12
N THR A 4 -0.89 11.08 -11.48
CA THR A 4 -2.18 10.44 -11.71
C THR A 4 -2.12 9.47 -12.88
N ALA A 5 -1.45 9.83 -13.98
CA ALA A 5 -1.30 8.97 -15.14
C ALA A 5 -0.53 7.70 -14.82
N LEU A 6 0.59 7.83 -14.11
CA LEU A 6 1.42 6.69 -13.70
C LEU A 6 0.68 5.78 -12.71
N TYR A 7 0.04 6.36 -11.73
CA TYR A 7 -0.75 5.59 -10.75
C TYR A 7 -1.89 4.83 -11.44
N THR A 8 -2.63 5.50 -12.32
CA THR A 8 -3.76 4.88 -13.04
C THR A 8 -3.28 3.73 -13.92
N ALA A 9 -2.16 3.90 -14.61
CA ALA A 9 -1.57 2.85 -15.45
C ALA A 9 -1.15 1.64 -14.62
N ALA A 10 -0.51 1.87 -13.48
CA ALA A 10 -0.10 0.79 -12.56
C ALA A 10 -1.31 0.07 -11.97
N TYR A 11 -2.34 0.81 -11.58
CA TYR A 11 -3.58 0.27 -11.05
C TYR A 11 -4.29 -0.63 -12.05
N ARG A 12 -4.47 -0.14 -13.29
CA ARG A 12 -5.12 -0.91 -14.36
C ARG A 12 -4.31 -2.14 -14.75
N GLY A 13 -2.99 -1.99 -14.87
CA GLY A 13 -2.11 -3.12 -15.16
C GLY A 13 -2.13 -4.19 -14.09
N GLY A 14 -2.14 -3.80 -12.83
CA GLY A 14 -2.25 -4.71 -11.70
C GLY A 14 -3.56 -5.48 -11.69
N GLN A 15 -4.67 -4.81 -11.96
CA GLN A 15 -5.97 -5.47 -12.05
C GLN A 15 -6.04 -6.47 -13.20
N GLN A 16 -5.52 -6.11 -14.36
CA GLN A 16 -5.44 -6.99 -15.50
C GLN A 16 -4.61 -8.24 -15.17
N ALA A 17 -3.47 -8.06 -14.52
CA ALA A 17 -2.59 -9.15 -14.14
C ALA A 17 -3.25 -10.11 -13.14
N LEU A 18 -4.07 -9.58 -12.22
CA LEU A 18 -4.78 -10.37 -11.22
C LEU A 18 -6.11 -10.94 -11.71
N GLY A 19 -6.56 -10.54 -12.90
CA GLY A 19 -7.86 -10.94 -13.42
C GLY A 19 -9.03 -10.33 -12.66
N VAL A 20 -8.82 -9.19 -12.01
CA VAL A 20 -9.83 -8.49 -11.21
C VAL A 20 -10.42 -7.35 -12.02
N VAL A 21 -11.74 -7.22 -12.01
CA VAL A 21 -12.43 -6.07 -12.57
C VAL A 21 -12.91 -5.23 -11.40
N ALA A 22 -12.26 -4.07 -11.20
CA ALA A 22 -12.69 -3.12 -10.19
C ALA A 22 -12.67 -1.71 -10.81
N GLU A 23 -13.55 -0.85 -10.33
CA GLU A 23 -13.75 0.49 -10.90
C GLU A 23 -13.28 1.58 -9.92
N GLY A 24 -12.28 1.28 -9.11
CA GLY A 24 -11.81 2.21 -8.10
C GLY A 24 -12.77 2.33 -6.92
N ILE A 25 -12.87 3.52 -6.35
CA ILE A 25 -13.75 3.80 -5.21
C ILE A 25 -15.15 4.09 -5.77
N ALA A 26 -16.02 3.10 -5.72
CA ALA A 26 -17.37 3.20 -6.25
C ALA A 26 -18.31 2.27 -5.50
N THR A 27 -19.60 2.59 -5.53
CA THR A 27 -20.64 1.73 -4.96
C THR A 27 -20.61 0.37 -5.65
N GLY A 28 -20.57 -0.71 -4.87
CA GLY A 28 -20.49 -2.08 -5.39
C GLY A 28 -19.07 -2.57 -5.64
N ALA A 29 -18.06 -1.70 -5.58
CA ALA A 29 -16.66 -2.11 -5.69
C ALA A 29 -16.17 -2.74 -4.38
N PRO A 30 -15.15 -3.64 -4.43
CA PRO A 30 -14.52 -4.14 -3.21
C PRO A 30 -13.95 -3.00 -2.37
N ALA A 31 -14.02 -3.13 -1.06
CA ALA A 31 -13.47 -2.14 -0.15
C ALA A 31 -11.98 -2.39 0.09
N ASP A 32 -11.20 -2.31 -0.99
CA ASP A 32 -9.74 -2.36 -0.99
C ASP A 32 -9.23 -0.93 -1.15
N LEU A 33 -8.83 -0.32 -0.04
CA LEU A 33 -8.56 1.11 0.03
C LEU A 33 -7.21 1.38 0.67
N VAL A 34 -6.55 2.43 0.19
CA VAL A 34 -5.30 2.93 0.75
C VAL A 34 -5.50 4.40 1.13
N ALA A 35 -5.19 4.75 2.37
CA ALA A 35 -5.14 6.13 2.81
C ALA A 35 -3.69 6.59 2.88
N LEU A 36 -3.38 7.67 2.18
CA LEU A 36 -2.07 8.29 2.18
C LEU A 36 -2.02 9.44 3.18
N ASP A 37 -0.89 9.57 3.85
CA ASP A 37 -0.61 10.67 4.76
C ASP A 37 0.47 11.55 4.15
N ALA A 38 0.22 12.86 4.12
CA ALA A 38 1.13 13.84 3.54
C ALA A 38 1.76 14.69 4.65
N ALA A 39 3.08 14.80 4.64
CA ALA A 39 3.82 15.60 5.62
C ALA A 39 3.63 17.11 5.40
N THR A 40 3.21 17.53 4.21
CA THR A 40 3.00 18.95 3.88
C THR A 40 1.60 19.18 3.32
N ALA A 41 1.06 20.37 3.57
CA ALA A 41 -0.25 20.77 3.05
C ALA A 41 -0.30 20.80 1.51
N ASP A 42 0.83 21.07 0.86
CA ASP A 42 0.92 21.13 -0.60
C ASP A 42 0.73 19.76 -1.26
N ALA A 43 0.99 18.69 -0.54
CA ALA A 43 0.80 17.33 -1.01
C ALA A 43 -0.62 16.80 -0.81
N ALA A 44 -1.51 17.59 -0.21
CA ALA A 44 -2.87 17.14 0.13
C ALA A 44 -3.86 17.19 -1.04
N ASP A 45 -3.50 17.85 -2.12
CA ASP A 45 -4.31 17.90 -3.35
C ASP A 45 -4.09 16.63 -4.15
N GLY A 46 -5.16 16.03 -4.69
CA GLY A 46 -5.16 14.70 -5.30
C GLY A 46 -4.01 14.43 -6.28
N ASP A 47 -3.85 15.26 -7.31
CA ASP A 47 -2.79 15.07 -8.29
C ASP A 47 -1.40 15.39 -7.70
N ARG A 48 -1.29 16.44 -6.90
CA ARG A 48 -0.05 16.78 -6.20
C ARG A 48 0.34 15.70 -5.21
N LEU A 49 -0.62 15.11 -4.53
CA LEU A 49 -0.38 14.00 -3.62
C LEU A 49 0.25 12.81 -4.35
N LEU A 50 -0.32 12.44 -5.50
CA LEU A 50 0.20 11.33 -6.31
C LEU A 50 1.57 11.66 -6.91
N ASN A 51 1.78 12.89 -7.39
CA ASN A 51 3.09 13.34 -7.87
C ASN A 51 4.14 13.25 -6.77
N THR A 52 3.81 13.71 -5.57
CA THR A 52 4.74 13.67 -4.43
C THR A 52 5.01 12.24 -4.00
N TRP A 53 4.02 11.38 -4.01
CA TRP A 53 4.20 9.96 -3.67
C TRP A 53 5.11 9.24 -4.65
N VAL A 54 4.93 9.49 -5.95
CA VAL A 54 5.72 8.83 -7.01
C VAL A 54 7.14 9.38 -7.10
N PHE A 55 7.33 10.69 -7.04
CA PHE A 55 8.59 11.36 -7.36
C PHE A 55 9.30 12.00 -6.17
N GLY A 56 8.60 12.20 -5.06
CA GLY A 56 9.13 12.96 -3.92
C GLY A 56 9.23 12.14 -2.65
N GLN A 57 9.22 12.86 -1.53
CA GLN A 57 9.26 12.31 -0.18
C GLN A 57 8.15 12.93 0.66
N GLY A 58 7.84 12.32 1.80
CA GLY A 58 6.88 12.86 2.76
C GLY A 58 5.45 12.38 2.56
N VAL A 59 5.19 11.48 1.61
CA VAL A 59 3.90 10.80 1.49
C VAL A 59 4.10 9.33 1.85
N THR A 60 3.32 8.87 2.80
CA THR A 60 3.39 7.49 3.30
C THR A 60 2.01 6.84 3.28
N VAL A 61 1.99 5.52 3.22
CA VAL A 61 0.77 4.75 3.40
C VAL A 61 0.44 4.72 4.88
N ASN A 62 -0.67 5.32 5.26
CA ASN A 62 -1.11 5.41 6.65
C ASN A 62 -2.04 4.28 7.04
N ARG A 63 -3.04 3.99 6.19
CA ARG A 63 -4.02 2.93 6.44
C ARG A 63 -4.28 2.14 5.17
N VAL A 64 -4.56 0.85 5.33
CA VAL A 64 -4.97 -0.03 4.23
C VAL A 64 -6.14 -0.88 4.70
N TRP A 65 -7.17 -0.98 3.87
CA TRP A 65 -8.30 -1.90 4.06
C TRP A 65 -8.32 -2.90 2.92
N VAL A 66 -8.52 -4.16 3.25
CA VAL A 66 -8.69 -5.25 2.28
C VAL A 66 -10.04 -5.90 2.56
N GLY A 67 -10.95 -5.83 1.59
CA GLY A 67 -12.29 -6.34 1.76
C GLY A 67 -13.05 -5.68 2.92
N GLY A 68 -12.72 -4.43 3.24
CA GLY A 68 -13.30 -3.68 4.36
C GLY A 68 -12.60 -3.88 5.69
N ASP A 69 -11.66 -4.82 5.80
CA ASP A 69 -10.90 -5.06 7.02
C ASP A 69 -9.63 -4.21 7.04
N GLU A 70 -9.40 -3.47 8.11
CA GLU A 70 -8.20 -2.65 8.27
C GLU A 70 -6.99 -3.54 8.57
N VAL A 71 -6.03 -3.59 7.66
CA VAL A 71 -4.82 -4.41 7.78
C VAL A 71 -3.56 -3.59 8.03
N VAL A 72 -3.59 -2.28 7.77
CA VAL A 72 -2.51 -1.35 8.10
C VAL A 72 -3.11 -0.17 8.86
N ARG A 73 -2.51 0.16 10.00
CA ARG A 73 -2.89 1.29 10.86
C ARG A 73 -1.64 2.06 11.26
N ASP A 74 -1.68 3.38 11.09
CA ASP A 74 -0.54 4.25 11.41
C ASP A 74 0.75 3.79 10.73
N GLY A 75 0.63 3.36 9.48
CA GLY A 75 1.75 2.91 8.66
C GLY A 75 2.28 1.52 8.98
N ARG A 76 1.62 0.76 9.87
CA ARG A 76 2.08 -0.56 10.29
C ARG A 76 1.01 -1.61 10.05
N HIS A 77 1.40 -2.70 9.41
CA HIS A 77 0.53 -3.87 9.28
C HIS A 77 0.18 -4.41 10.66
N VAL A 78 -1.09 -4.80 10.86
CA VAL A 78 -1.60 -5.26 12.17
C VAL A 78 -0.88 -6.51 12.68
N HIS A 79 -0.27 -7.30 11.78
CA HIS A 79 0.52 -8.49 12.14
C HIS A 79 2.02 -8.30 11.94
N ARG A 80 2.50 -7.06 11.81
CA ARG A 80 3.91 -6.79 11.50
C ARG A 80 4.87 -7.39 12.50
N ASP A 81 4.64 -7.16 13.79
CA ASP A 81 5.56 -7.60 14.83
C ASP A 81 5.56 -9.12 14.98
N GLU A 82 4.39 -9.73 14.89
CA GLU A 82 4.22 -11.18 14.88
C GLU A 82 4.93 -11.81 13.68
N ALA A 83 4.72 -11.28 12.48
CA ALA A 83 5.35 -11.77 11.26
C ALA A 83 6.87 -11.61 11.31
N ALA A 84 7.37 -10.47 11.79
CA ALA A 84 8.81 -10.23 11.92
C ALA A 84 9.45 -11.18 12.92
N SER A 85 8.78 -11.48 14.04
CA SER A 85 9.26 -12.43 15.03
C SER A 85 9.29 -13.84 14.48
N ALA A 86 8.25 -14.27 13.80
CA ALA A 86 8.21 -15.58 13.17
C ALA A 86 9.28 -15.73 12.09
N TYR A 87 9.50 -14.70 11.28
CA TYR A 87 10.56 -14.68 10.27
C TYR A 87 11.94 -14.87 10.90
N ARG A 88 12.24 -14.14 11.99
CA ARG A 88 13.54 -14.23 12.65
C ARG A 88 13.81 -15.63 13.21
N VAL A 89 12.78 -16.29 13.76
CA VAL A 89 12.90 -17.67 14.25
C VAL A 89 13.25 -18.63 13.12
N VAL A 90 12.53 -18.57 12.02
CA VAL A 90 12.77 -19.42 10.86
C VAL A 90 14.14 -19.15 10.25
N LEU A 91 14.50 -17.87 10.08
CA LEU A 91 15.81 -17.50 9.52
C LEU A 91 16.96 -18.04 10.39
N ARG A 92 16.87 -17.89 11.71
CA ARG A 92 17.90 -18.42 12.62
C ARG A 92 18.05 -19.92 12.50
N SER A 93 16.93 -20.64 12.41
CA SER A 93 16.94 -22.10 12.23
C SER A 93 17.62 -22.50 10.92
N LEU A 94 17.31 -21.82 9.82
CA LEU A 94 17.93 -22.08 8.52
C LEU A 94 19.44 -21.79 8.54
N LEU A 95 19.84 -20.68 9.14
CA LEU A 95 21.26 -20.32 9.25
C LEU A 95 22.04 -21.33 10.10
N ASP A 96 21.43 -21.85 11.16
CA ASP A 96 22.07 -22.86 12.01
C ASP A 96 22.30 -24.19 11.27
N GLU A 97 21.41 -24.54 10.34
CA GLU A 97 21.58 -25.73 9.48
C GLU A 97 22.75 -25.60 8.50
N LEU A 98 23.13 -24.37 8.16
CA LEU A 98 24.22 -24.08 7.22
C LEU A 98 25.60 -24.06 7.87
N ARG A 99 25.71 -24.20 9.17
CA ARG A 99 26.98 -24.19 9.92
C ARG A 99 27.63 -25.56 9.99
#